data_309b0faa6fe1b0089269332a9898c690
#
_entry.id   309b0faa6fe1b0089269332a9898c690
#
_cell.length_a   1.000
_cell.length_b   1.000
_cell.length_c   1.000
_cell.angle_alpha   90.00
_cell.angle_beta   90.00
_cell.angle_gamma   90.00
#
_symmetry.space_group_name_H-M   'P 1'
#
loop_
_entity.id
_entity.type
_entity.pdbx_description
1 polymer ?
#
loop_
_entity_poly.entity_id
_entity_poly.type
_entity_poly.pdbx_seq_one_letter_code
_entity_poly.pdbx_strand_id
1 'polypeptide(L)'
;VIDSLEQRKITVGEGLRRWALTDEERNVRVNYIRPYMLPQNGQDILSMNLEYVKNITANVKARGFEIGEAGLFEAEQSAEKNGYTGPYFPNKIAFVIIGAAVLAGAVIYLAQLIEFSNSRQIMLWGALSAVMAVVLLAGRGLVMRQALAFGAAVFFPVLSMNIILDIWDKARKESVSAFKVIFSSTWQLALAVLLSLVGGMYLAAILADSRFLLEIDIYRGVKLTFIMPLVLMTILYVKRYDMLGVMGAGVKVAISRVNELLNRPITFKHVALLGVLGIILLYFVARSGHSAGVPVAAIEVKMRLF
;
A
#
# COMPACT_ATOMS: atom_id res chain seq x y z
N VAL A 1 13.21 -2.38 15.17
CA VAL A 1 14.18 -1.49 15.88
C VAL A 1 13.38 -0.58 16.80
N ILE A 2 13.73 -0.56 18.09
CA ILE A 2 13.22 0.42 19.05
C ILE A 2 14.16 1.63 18.98
N ASP A 3 13.66 2.77 18.50
CA ASP A 3 14.47 3.97 18.33
C ASP A 3 14.68 4.72 19.64
N SER A 4 15.59 5.70 19.65
CA SER A 4 15.93 6.48 20.85
C SER A 4 14.78 7.35 21.38
N LEU A 5 13.80 7.70 20.55
CA LEU A 5 12.62 8.46 20.98
C LEU A 5 11.58 7.53 21.63
N GLU A 6 11.43 6.30 21.12
CA GLU A 6 10.61 5.28 21.74
C GLU A 6 11.21 4.82 23.08
N GLN A 7 12.54 4.63 23.16
CA GLN A 7 13.22 4.25 24.39
C GLN A 7 12.98 5.20 25.55
N ARG A 8 12.68 6.47 25.28
CA ARG A 8 12.31 7.47 26.33
C ARG A 8 10.89 7.26 26.86
N LYS A 9 10.04 6.55 26.11
CA LYS A 9 8.61 6.41 26.41
C LYS A 9 8.25 5.03 26.96
N ILE A 10 9.09 4.04 26.74
CA ILE A 10 8.85 2.65 27.15
C ILE A 10 9.85 2.19 28.19
N THR A 11 9.42 1.31 29.09
CA THR A 11 10.30 0.66 30.05
C THR A 11 11.15 -0.42 29.36
N VAL A 12 12.27 -0.82 30.00
CA VAL A 12 13.09 -1.93 29.51
C VAL A 12 12.26 -3.21 29.38
N GLY A 13 11.37 -3.49 30.37
CA GLY A 13 10.49 -4.65 30.31
C GLY A 13 9.52 -4.65 29.14
N GLU A 14 8.96 -3.50 28.78
CA GLU A 14 8.13 -3.38 27.58
C GLU A 14 8.95 -3.56 26.29
N GLY A 15 10.18 -3.05 26.26
CA GLY A 15 11.10 -3.30 25.16
C GLY A 15 11.40 -4.80 24.98
N LEU A 16 11.66 -5.51 26.03
CA LEU A 16 11.88 -6.97 26.02
C LEU A 16 10.67 -7.73 25.47
N ARG A 17 9.47 -7.36 25.91
CA ARG A 17 8.24 -7.98 25.41
C ARG A 17 8.03 -7.75 23.94
N ARG A 18 8.29 -6.54 23.43
CA ARG A 18 8.16 -6.20 22.00
C ARG A 18 9.14 -7.00 21.13
N TRP A 19 10.39 -7.19 21.57
CA TRP A 19 11.35 -8.03 20.85
C TRP A 19 10.81 -9.45 20.71
N ALA A 20 10.37 -10.04 21.81
CA ALA A 20 9.84 -11.38 21.82
C ALA A 20 8.67 -11.59 20.86
N LEU A 21 7.70 -10.66 20.86
CA LEU A 21 6.55 -10.70 19.97
C LEU A 21 6.94 -10.47 18.49
N THR A 22 7.94 -9.63 18.23
CA THR A 22 8.39 -9.36 16.87
C THR A 22 9.01 -10.59 16.20
N ASP A 23 9.79 -11.36 16.94
CA ASP A 23 10.42 -12.58 16.43
C ASP A 23 9.38 -13.69 16.20
N GLU A 24 8.40 -13.83 17.11
CA GLU A 24 7.40 -14.86 17.08
C GLU A 24 6.27 -14.57 16.06
N GLU A 25 5.68 -13.36 16.13
CA GLU A 25 4.51 -13.00 15.29
C GLU A 25 4.89 -12.54 13.88
N ARG A 26 6.04 -11.85 13.74
CA ARG A 26 6.46 -11.26 12.46
C ARG A 26 7.59 -11.99 11.77
N ASN A 27 8.04 -13.10 12.34
CA ASN A 27 9.13 -13.92 11.79
C ASN A 27 10.42 -13.13 11.49
N VAL A 28 10.73 -12.14 12.32
CA VAL A 28 11.96 -11.34 12.18
C VAL A 28 13.16 -12.21 12.50
N ARG A 29 14.19 -12.17 11.67
CA ARG A 29 15.42 -12.98 11.81
C ARG A 29 16.67 -12.14 12.08
N VAL A 30 16.61 -10.84 11.91
CA VAL A 30 17.70 -9.91 12.20
C VAL A 30 17.20 -8.82 13.13
N ASN A 31 17.75 -8.79 14.34
CA ASN A 31 17.39 -7.84 15.38
C ASN A 31 18.52 -6.82 15.58
N TYR A 32 18.29 -5.58 15.17
CA TYR A 32 19.21 -4.48 15.45
C TYR A 32 18.86 -3.83 16.77
N ILE A 33 19.65 -4.12 17.81
CA ILE A 33 19.44 -3.63 19.17
C ILE A 33 20.21 -2.34 19.36
N ARG A 34 19.49 -1.23 19.68
CA ARG A 34 20.10 0.01 20.12
C ARG A 34 20.21 0.02 21.65
N PRO A 35 21.41 0.32 22.22
CA PRO A 35 21.54 0.49 23.65
C PRO A 35 20.75 1.70 24.14
N TYR A 36 20.27 1.63 25.38
CA TYR A 36 19.66 2.78 26.05
C TYR A 36 20.73 3.82 26.35
N MET A 37 20.44 5.08 26.05
CA MET A 37 21.35 6.20 26.25
C MET A 37 21.22 6.86 27.64
N LEU A 38 20.11 6.59 28.32
CA LEU A 38 19.83 7.15 29.65
C LEU A 38 19.62 6.01 30.65
N PRO A 39 20.19 6.11 31.87
CA PRO A 39 19.96 5.12 32.90
C PRO A 39 18.49 5.10 33.30
N GLN A 40 17.97 3.92 33.56
CA GLN A 40 16.65 3.70 34.12
C GLN A 40 16.81 3.02 35.50
N ASN A 41 15.90 3.31 36.41
CA ASN A 41 15.86 2.68 37.75
C ASN A 41 17.14 2.80 38.59
N GLY A 42 17.97 3.83 38.36
CA GLY A 42 19.21 4.07 39.14
C GLY A 42 20.35 3.10 38.85
N GLN A 43 20.24 2.27 37.81
CA GLN A 43 21.30 1.35 37.39
C GLN A 43 22.36 2.04 36.54
N ASP A 44 23.59 1.54 36.58
CA ASP A 44 24.62 1.95 35.63
C ASP A 44 24.23 1.61 34.18
N ILE A 45 24.49 2.55 33.27
CA ILE A 45 24.11 2.42 31.83
C ILE A 45 24.68 1.14 31.21
N LEU A 46 25.93 0.82 31.50
CA LEU A 46 26.59 -0.35 30.90
C LEU A 46 25.95 -1.63 31.40
N SER A 47 25.82 -1.74 32.72
CA SER A 47 25.22 -2.92 33.37
C SER A 47 23.76 -3.16 32.90
N MET A 48 22.99 -2.09 32.82
CA MET A 48 21.61 -2.12 32.33
C MET A 48 21.53 -2.60 30.87
N ASN A 49 22.40 -2.11 29.99
CA ASN A 49 22.40 -2.51 28.59
C ASN A 49 22.90 -3.95 28.39
N LEU A 50 23.88 -4.39 29.15
CA LEU A 50 24.35 -5.80 29.14
C LEU A 50 23.23 -6.74 29.59
N GLU A 51 22.52 -6.38 30.67
CA GLU A 51 21.38 -7.16 31.15
C GLU A 51 20.24 -7.17 30.11
N TYR A 52 19.98 -6.03 29.46
CA TYR A 52 18.98 -5.91 28.41
C TYR A 52 19.26 -6.87 27.23
N VAL A 53 20.48 -6.88 26.71
CA VAL A 53 20.89 -7.80 25.64
C VAL A 53 20.83 -9.26 26.09
N LYS A 54 21.27 -9.55 27.30
CA LYS A 54 21.19 -10.90 27.89
C LYS A 54 19.74 -11.40 27.99
N ASN A 55 18.85 -10.53 28.44
CA ASN A 55 17.42 -10.87 28.57
C ASN A 55 16.73 -11.03 27.22
N ILE A 56 17.07 -10.21 26.19
CA ILE A 56 16.60 -10.42 24.81
C ILE A 56 17.06 -11.81 24.33
N THR A 57 18.34 -12.11 24.47
CA THR A 57 18.93 -13.40 24.06
C THR A 57 18.22 -14.59 24.73
N ALA A 58 17.99 -14.50 26.04
CA ALA A 58 17.28 -15.53 26.78
C ALA A 58 15.83 -15.71 26.34
N ASN A 59 15.10 -14.61 26.12
CA ASN A 59 13.73 -14.64 25.65
C ASN A 59 13.58 -15.23 24.24
N VAL A 60 14.50 -14.91 23.33
CA VAL A 60 14.51 -15.44 21.96
C VAL A 60 14.78 -16.94 21.97
N LYS A 61 15.80 -17.39 22.76
CA LYS A 61 16.11 -18.82 22.92
C LYS A 61 14.95 -19.60 23.58
N ALA A 62 14.30 -19.03 24.58
CA ALA A 62 13.14 -19.67 25.25
C ALA A 62 11.95 -19.93 24.30
N ARG A 63 11.91 -19.23 23.17
CA ARG A 63 10.89 -19.42 22.10
C ARG A 63 11.34 -20.37 21.00
N GLY A 64 12.46 -21.05 21.16
CA GLY A 64 12.97 -22.04 20.21
C GLY A 64 13.78 -21.47 19.05
N PHE A 65 14.17 -20.19 19.11
CA PHE A 65 15.07 -19.61 18.12
C PHE A 65 16.53 -19.79 18.51
N GLU A 66 17.36 -20.10 17.55
CA GLU A 66 18.81 -20.13 17.71
C GLU A 66 19.39 -18.73 17.41
N ILE A 67 20.42 -18.36 18.19
CA ILE A 67 21.17 -17.12 17.99
C ILE A 67 22.57 -17.52 17.54
N GLY A 68 22.94 -17.05 16.36
CA GLY A 68 24.23 -17.32 15.74
C GLY A 68 24.69 -16.14 14.88
N GLU A 69 25.83 -16.32 14.22
CA GLU A 69 26.30 -15.40 13.21
C GLU A 69 25.31 -15.40 12.02
N ALA A 70 25.04 -14.21 11.49
CA ALA A 70 24.24 -14.07 10.26
C ALA A 70 25.05 -14.64 9.09
N GLY A 71 24.88 -15.92 8.83
CA GLY A 71 25.41 -16.58 7.64
C GLY A 71 24.51 -16.37 6.44
N LEU A 72 24.99 -16.73 5.26
CA LEU A 72 24.14 -16.93 4.09
C LEU A 72 23.11 -18.00 4.47
N PHE A 73 21.84 -17.72 4.22
CA PHE A 73 20.78 -18.71 4.46
C PHE A 73 21.18 -20.02 3.78
N GLU A 74 21.15 -21.12 4.51
CA GLU A 74 21.38 -22.47 3.96
C GLU A 74 20.50 -22.78 2.73
N ALA A 75 19.42 -22.02 2.56
CA ALA A 75 18.62 -22.00 1.36
C ALA A 75 19.43 -21.79 0.07
N GLU A 76 20.52 -21.01 0.06
CA GLU A 76 21.37 -20.88 -1.13
C GLU A 76 22.15 -22.14 -1.43
N GLN A 77 22.67 -22.83 -0.41
CA GLN A 77 23.38 -24.11 -0.61
C GLN A 77 22.42 -25.26 -0.89
N SER A 78 21.24 -25.28 -0.28
CA SER A 78 20.20 -26.28 -0.55
C SER A 78 19.46 -26.01 -1.87
N ALA A 79 19.34 -24.76 -2.29
CA ALA A 79 18.69 -24.34 -3.51
C ALA A 79 19.47 -24.75 -4.75
N GLU A 80 20.79 -24.62 -4.72
CA GLU A 80 21.67 -25.07 -5.79
C GLU A 80 21.60 -26.59 -5.97
N LYS A 81 21.43 -27.33 -4.86
CA LYS A 81 21.29 -28.80 -4.86
C LYS A 81 19.92 -29.30 -5.30
N ASN A 82 18.85 -28.53 -5.09
CA ASN A 82 17.46 -28.92 -5.37
C ASN A 82 16.83 -28.15 -6.55
N GLY A 83 17.60 -27.38 -7.31
CA GLY A 83 17.10 -26.56 -8.43
C GLY A 83 16.23 -25.36 -8.01
N TYR A 84 16.23 -25.02 -6.73
CA TYR A 84 15.56 -23.82 -6.22
C TYR A 84 16.48 -22.62 -6.44
N THR A 85 16.20 -21.83 -7.43
CA THR A 85 16.83 -20.53 -7.61
C THR A 85 16.28 -19.58 -6.56
N GLY A 86 17.06 -19.16 -5.61
CA GLY A 86 16.70 -18.29 -4.49
C GLY A 86 15.72 -17.14 -4.79
N PRO A 87 15.45 -16.19 -3.89
CA PRO A 87 14.47 -15.13 -4.12
C PRO A 87 14.82 -14.35 -5.39
N TYR A 88 13.86 -14.30 -6.32
CA TYR A 88 14.01 -13.57 -7.57
C TYR A 88 14.03 -12.06 -7.32
N PHE A 89 15.15 -11.41 -7.57
CA PHE A 89 15.25 -9.96 -7.61
C PHE A 89 15.20 -9.49 -9.06
N PRO A 90 14.23 -8.67 -9.44
CA PRO A 90 14.12 -8.17 -10.80
C PRO A 90 15.39 -7.41 -11.21
N ASN A 91 15.92 -7.72 -12.38
CA ASN A 91 17.03 -6.98 -12.95
C ASN A 91 16.58 -5.59 -13.48
N LYS A 92 17.53 -4.74 -13.86
CA LYS A 92 17.21 -3.37 -14.35
C LYS A 92 16.27 -3.36 -15.55
N ILE A 93 16.37 -4.35 -16.43
CA ILE A 93 15.52 -4.45 -17.63
C ILE A 93 14.09 -4.82 -17.21
N ALA A 94 13.92 -5.75 -16.27
CA ALA A 94 12.61 -6.09 -15.72
C ALA A 94 11.94 -4.87 -15.07
N PHE A 95 12.67 -4.05 -14.33
CA PHE A 95 12.14 -2.79 -13.80
C PHE A 95 11.68 -1.83 -14.88
N VAL A 96 12.41 -1.74 -16.02
CA VAL A 96 12.00 -0.90 -17.14
C VAL A 96 10.70 -1.42 -17.76
N ILE A 97 10.57 -2.74 -17.98
CA ILE A 97 9.37 -3.35 -18.54
C ILE A 97 8.17 -3.15 -17.63
N ILE A 98 8.31 -3.44 -16.33
CA ILE A 98 7.25 -3.26 -15.33
C ILE A 98 6.87 -1.78 -15.24
N GLY A 99 7.86 -0.88 -15.20
CA GLY A 99 7.62 0.56 -15.15
C GLY A 99 6.88 1.07 -16.39
N ALA A 100 7.22 0.58 -17.59
CA ALA A 100 6.49 0.91 -18.82
C ALA A 100 5.03 0.45 -18.77
N ALA A 101 4.75 -0.71 -18.19
CA ALA A 101 3.39 -1.20 -17.99
C ALA A 101 2.61 -0.32 -16.99
N VAL A 102 3.24 0.13 -15.91
CA VAL A 102 2.61 1.06 -14.95
C VAL A 102 2.32 2.41 -15.61
N LEU A 103 3.25 2.94 -16.40
CA LEU A 103 3.06 4.19 -17.14
C LEU A 103 1.95 4.04 -18.21
N ALA A 104 1.82 2.88 -18.84
CA ALA A 104 0.68 2.61 -19.73
C ALA A 104 -0.66 2.73 -18.98
N GLY A 105 -0.75 2.17 -17.78
CA GLY A 105 -1.92 2.32 -16.91
C GLY A 105 -2.24 3.79 -16.60
N ALA A 106 -1.23 4.59 -16.29
CA ALA A 106 -1.39 6.02 -16.05
C ALA A 106 -1.90 6.77 -17.29
N VAL A 107 -1.34 6.48 -18.47
CA VAL A 107 -1.75 7.12 -19.74
C VAL A 107 -3.16 6.70 -20.13
N ILE A 108 -3.54 5.44 -19.94
CA ILE A 108 -4.91 4.95 -20.19
C ILE A 108 -5.88 5.69 -19.26
N TYR A 109 -5.56 5.85 -17.97
CA TYR A 109 -6.38 6.62 -17.04
C TYR A 109 -6.54 8.07 -17.50
N LEU A 110 -5.45 8.74 -17.89
CA LEU A 110 -5.49 10.11 -18.42
C LEU A 110 -6.33 10.22 -19.69
N ALA A 111 -6.26 9.22 -20.58
CA ALA A 111 -7.05 9.19 -21.80
C ALA A 111 -8.57 9.07 -21.53
N GLN A 112 -8.96 8.51 -20.40
CA GLN A 112 -10.34 8.50 -19.96
C GLN A 112 -10.80 9.85 -19.39
N LEU A 113 -9.86 10.64 -18.84
CA LEU A 113 -10.16 11.98 -18.33
C LEU A 113 -10.08 13.07 -19.39
N ILE A 114 -9.19 12.94 -20.35
CA ILE A 114 -8.94 13.95 -21.37
C ILE A 114 -8.94 13.25 -22.73
N GLU A 115 -9.79 13.71 -23.63
CA GLU A 115 -9.85 13.16 -24.98
C GLU A 115 -8.61 13.57 -25.77
N PHE A 116 -7.76 12.62 -26.11
CA PHE A 116 -6.64 12.82 -27.02
C PHE A 116 -6.40 11.59 -27.88
N SER A 117 -5.87 11.83 -29.07
CA SER A 117 -5.75 10.78 -30.09
C SER A 117 -4.83 9.63 -29.64
N ASN A 118 -5.06 8.44 -30.16
CA ASN A 118 -4.25 7.26 -29.85
C ASN A 118 -2.77 7.50 -30.13
N SER A 119 -2.43 8.22 -31.20
CA SER A 119 -1.04 8.56 -31.51
C SER A 119 -0.38 9.41 -30.42
N ARG A 120 -1.13 10.38 -29.85
CA ARG A 120 -0.62 11.19 -28.73
C ARG A 120 -0.48 10.36 -27.44
N GLN A 121 -1.37 9.41 -27.20
CA GLN A 121 -1.25 8.48 -26.06
C GLN A 121 0.03 7.65 -26.17
N ILE A 122 0.28 7.03 -27.32
CA ILE A 122 1.48 6.21 -27.57
C ILE A 122 2.75 7.07 -27.45
N MET A 123 2.72 8.30 -27.99
CA MET A 123 3.86 9.22 -27.91
C MET A 123 4.16 9.64 -26.47
N LEU A 124 3.12 9.97 -25.68
CA LEU A 124 3.24 10.31 -24.28
C LEU A 124 3.79 9.12 -23.47
N TRP A 125 3.22 7.93 -23.65
CA TRP A 125 3.69 6.71 -23.02
C TRP A 125 5.15 6.41 -23.37
N GLY A 126 5.52 6.50 -24.64
CA GLY A 126 6.90 6.28 -25.11
C GLY A 126 7.88 7.27 -24.50
N ALA A 127 7.53 8.57 -24.50
CA ALA A 127 8.37 9.61 -23.91
C ALA A 127 8.59 9.40 -22.40
N LEU A 128 7.51 9.16 -21.64
CA LEU A 128 7.59 8.88 -20.20
C LEU A 128 8.40 7.61 -19.91
N SER A 129 8.21 6.56 -20.71
CA SER A 129 8.95 5.30 -20.58
C SER A 129 10.43 5.45 -20.89
N ALA A 130 10.78 6.26 -21.88
CA ALA A 130 12.18 6.57 -22.20
C ALA A 130 12.87 7.33 -21.07
N VAL A 131 12.24 8.38 -20.54
CA VAL A 131 12.78 9.13 -19.39
C VAL A 131 12.96 8.22 -18.16
N MET A 132 11.94 7.42 -17.85
CA MET A 132 12.01 6.45 -16.76
C MET A 132 13.15 5.45 -16.96
N ALA A 133 13.30 4.89 -18.15
CA ALA A 133 14.35 3.93 -18.46
C ALA A 133 15.76 4.53 -18.26
N VAL A 134 15.99 5.76 -18.72
CA VAL A 134 17.25 6.47 -18.49
C VAL A 134 17.54 6.62 -16.99
N VAL A 135 16.56 7.03 -16.19
CA VAL A 135 16.73 7.21 -14.74
C VAL A 135 17.03 5.89 -14.03
N LEU A 136 16.31 4.81 -14.37
CA LEU A 136 16.51 3.50 -13.77
C LEU A 136 17.86 2.89 -14.14
N LEU A 137 18.27 3.00 -15.41
CA LEU A 137 19.54 2.46 -15.89
C LEU A 137 20.74 3.24 -15.36
N ALA A 138 20.61 4.56 -15.19
CA ALA A 138 21.64 5.43 -14.59
C ALA A 138 21.89 5.17 -13.09
N GLY A 139 21.16 4.25 -12.45
CA GLY A 139 21.36 3.87 -11.04
C GLY A 139 20.80 4.85 -10.00
N ARG A 140 20.16 5.95 -10.40
CA ARG A 140 19.48 6.92 -9.52
C ARG A 140 17.99 6.60 -9.31
N GLY A 141 17.65 5.32 -9.30
CA GLY A 141 16.28 4.84 -9.46
C GLY A 141 15.41 4.75 -8.22
N LEU A 142 15.88 5.06 -6.99
CA LEU A 142 15.09 4.82 -5.78
C LEU A 142 13.75 5.56 -5.78
N VAL A 143 13.78 6.87 -6.03
CA VAL A 143 12.56 7.70 -6.07
C VAL A 143 11.66 7.28 -7.23
N MET A 144 12.25 6.96 -8.40
CA MET A 144 11.50 6.47 -9.55
C MET A 144 10.82 5.14 -9.24
N ARG A 145 11.51 4.20 -8.58
CA ARG A 145 10.92 2.93 -8.14
C ARG A 145 9.75 3.16 -7.18
N GLN A 146 9.89 4.05 -6.20
CA GLN A 146 8.78 4.39 -5.29
C GLN A 146 7.60 5.02 -6.02
N ALA A 147 7.84 5.90 -7.00
CA ALA A 147 6.80 6.51 -7.82
C ALA A 147 6.07 5.48 -8.69
N LEU A 148 6.80 4.54 -9.30
CA LEU A 148 6.23 3.45 -10.08
C LEU A 148 5.44 2.48 -9.21
N ALA A 149 5.95 2.14 -8.03
CA ALA A 149 5.23 1.32 -7.05
C ALA A 149 3.91 1.97 -6.62
N PHE A 150 3.94 3.28 -6.36
CA PHE A 150 2.74 4.07 -6.10
C PHE A 150 1.77 4.04 -7.29
N GLY A 151 2.26 4.27 -8.49
CA GLY A 151 1.46 4.20 -9.72
C GLY A 151 0.80 2.83 -9.92
N ALA A 152 1.54 1.73 -9.69
CA ALA A 152 1.00 0.38 -9.76
C ALA A 152 -0.15 0.17 -8.77
N ALA A 153 0.04 0.57 -7.51
CA ALA A 153 -0.97 0.42 -6.48
C ALA A 153 -2.23 1.28 -6.73
N VAL A 154 -2.11 2.39 -7.46
CA VAL A 154 -3.19 3.34 -7.67
C VAL A 154 -3.94 3.09 -8.98
N PHE A 155 -3.24 2.99 -10.11
CA PHE A 155 -3.90 2.92 -11.42
C PHE A 155 -4.56 1.58 -11.72
N PHE A 156 -3.97 0.46 -11.31
CA PHE A 156 -4.53 -0.86 -11.64
C PHE A 156 -5.89 -1.11 -11.00
N PRO A 157 -6.13 -0.83 -9.70
CA PRO A 157 -7.46 -0.95 -9.13
C PRO A 157 -8.49 -0.02 -9.79
N VAL A 158 -8.11 1.22 -10.13
CA VAL A 158 -9.00 2.17 -10.80
C VAL A 158 -9.39 1.68 -12.18
N LEU A 159 -8.42 1.21 -12.98
CA LEU A 159 -8.70 0.66 -14.31
C LEU A 159 -9.54 -0.61 -14.26
N SER A 160 -9.31 -1.47 -13.28
CA SER A 160 -10.11 -2.69 -13.11
C SER A 160 -11.57 -2.36 -12.81
N MET A 161 -11.83 -1.38 -11.95
CA MET A 161 -13.18 -0.90 -11.67
C MET A 161 -13.82 -0.22 -12.87
N ASN A 162 -13.05 0.54 -13.66
CA ASN A 162 -13.58 1.14 -14.88
C ASN A 162 -14.03 0.10 -15.90
N ILE A 163 -13.30 -1.00 -16.07
CA ILE A 163 -13.71 -2.12 -16.94
C ILE A 163 -15.06 -2.69 -16.48
N ILE A 164 -15.28 -2.81 -15.17
CA ILE A 164 -16.57 -3.26 -14.62
C ILE A 164 -17.69 -2.26 -14.97
N LEU A 165 -17.43 -0.97 -14.84
CA LEU A 165 -18.41 0.03 -15.25
C LEU A 165 -18.72 -0.04 -16.75
N ASP A 166 -17.73 -0.32 -17.61
CA ASP A 166 -17.95 -0.54 -19.05
C ASP A 166 -18.87 -1.72 -19.32
N ILE A 167 -18.68 -2.81 -18.56
CA ILE A 167 -19.54 -4.01 -18.68
C ILE A 167 -20.97 -3.68 -18.21
N TRP A 168 -21.12 -2.96 -17.10
CA TRP A 168 -22.43 -2.59 -16.56
C TRP A 168 -23.21 -1.64 -17.48
N ASP A 169 -22.53 -0.66 -18.07
CA ASP A 169 -23.19 0.27 -19.02
C ASP A 169 -23.69 -0.47 -20.27
N LYS A 170 -23.00 -1.51 -20.72
CA LYS A 170 -23.45 -2.38 -21.80
C LYS A 170 -24.65 -3.25 -21.38
N ALA A 171 -24.58 -3.83 -20.18
CA ALA A 171 -25.62 -4.71 -19.65
C ALA A 171 -26.90 -4.00 -19.24
N ARG A 172 -26.84 -2.70 -18.91
CA ARG A 172 -27.98 -1.89 -18.45
C ARG A 172 -29.14 -1.83 -19.45
N LYS A 173 -28.87 -2.13 -20.71
CA LYS A 173 -29.88 -2.11 -21.80
C LYS A 173 -30.67 -3.42 -21.90
N GLU A 174 -30.32 -4.45 -21.15
CA GLU A 174 -30.95 -5.76 -21.21
C GLU A 174 -31.72 -6.08 -19.93
N SER A 175 -32.92 -6.66 -20.06
CA SER A 175 -33.66 -7.21 -18.93
C SER A 175 -33.01 -8.54 -18.50
N VAL A 176 -32.44 -8.60 -17.30
CA VAL A 176 -31.63 -9.75 -16.86
C VAL A 176 -32.29 -10.40 -15.63
N SER A 177 -32.33 -11.74 -15.60
CA SER A 177 -32.83 -12.50 -14.44
C SER A 177 -31.90 -12.30 -13.22
N ALA A 178 -32.47 -12.33 -12.00
CA ALA A 178 -31.72 -12.13 -10.75
C ALA A 178 -30.52 -13.11 -10.60
N PHE A 179 -30.69 -14.37 -11.00
CA PHE A 179 -29.60 -15.36 -10.95
C PHE A 179 -28.46 -15.00 -11.89
N LYS A 180 -28.76 -14.54 -13.11
CA LYS A 180 -27.75 -14.09 -14.08
C LYS A 180 -26.99 -12.85 -13.57
N VAL A 181 -27.67 -11.96 -12.84
CA VAL A 181 -27.04 -10.77 -12.20
C VAL A 181 -26.04 -11.22 -11.15
N ILE A 182 -26.42 -12.12 -10.23
CA ILE A 182 -25.53 -12.60 -9.16
C ILE A 182 -24.29 -13.28 -9.75
N PHE A 183 -24.48 -14.21 -10.69
CA PHE A 183 -23.36 -14.92 -11.31
C PHE A 183 -22.42 -13.98 -12.07
N SER A 184 -22.99 -13.08 -12.87
CA SER A 184 -22.23 -12.08 -13.62
C SER A 184 -21.46 -11.14 -12.69
N SER A 185 -22.07 -10.66 -11.59
CA SER A 185 -21.42 -9.78 -10.60
C SER A 185 -20.27 -10.47 -9.88
N THR A 186 -20.45 -11.76 -9.52
CA THR A 186 -19.38 -12.56 -8.89
C THR A 186 -18.19 -12.72 -9.83
N TRP A 187 -18.45 -13.04 -11.10
CA TRP A 187 -17.39 -13.15 -12.10
C TRP A 187 -16.67 -11.80 -12.34
N GLN A 188 -17.42 -10.71 -12.41
CA GLN A 188 -16.86 -9.36 -12.58
C GLN A 188 -16.00 -8.96 -11.38
N LEU A 189 -16.43 -9.28 -10.17
CA LEU A 189 -15.64 -9.06 -8.96
C LEU A 189 -14.33 -9.86 -9.02
N ALA A 190 -14.38 -11.14 -9.42
CA ALA A 190 -13.18 -11.95 -9.59
C ALA A 190 -12.23 -11.33 -10.62
N LEU A 191 -12.75 -10.87 -11.76
CA LEU A 191 -11.96 -10.19 -12.79
C LEU A 191 -11.30 -8.90 -12.26
N ALA A 192 -12.03 -8.07 -11.49
CA ALA A 192 -11.49 -6.87 -10.89
C ALA A 192 -10.37 -7.18 -9.91
N VAL A 193 -10.54 -8.21 -9.09
CA VAL A 193 -9.51 -8.66 -8.14
C VAL A 193 -8.27 -9.14 -8.90
N LEU A 194 -8.42 -9.94 -9.95
CA LEU A 194 -7.31 -10.44 -10.76
C LEU A 194 -6.54 -9.29 -11.43
N LEU A 195 -7.24 -8.33 -12.02
CA LEU A 195 -6.59 -7.15 -12.64
C LEU A 195 -5.89 -6.27 -11.58
N SER A 196 -6.48 -6.11 -10.40
CA SER A 196 -5.85 -5.38 -9.30
C SER A 196 -4.62 -6.11 -8.77
N LEU A 197 -4.64 -7.45 -8.74
CA LEU A 197 -3.50 -8.27 -8.35
C LEU A 197 -2.29 -8.08 -9.28
N VAL A 198 -2.50 -7.83 -10.58
CA VAL A 198 -1.40 -7.48 -11.50
C VAL A 198 -0.67 -6.23 -11.00
N GLY A 199 -1.41 -5.19 -10.57
CA GLY A 199 -0.82 -4.00 -9.93
C GLY A 199 -0.08 -4.34 -8.64
N GLY A 200 -0.65 -5.22 -7.82
CA GLY A 200 -0.02 -5.72 -6.59
C GLY A 200 1.28 -6.49 -6.86
N MET A 201 1.31 -7.32 -7.91
CA MET A 201 2.52 -8.02 -8.34
C MET A 201 3.60 -7.05 -8.83
N TYR A 202 3.23 -6.03 -9.58
CA TYR A 202 4.17 -4.98 -10.01
C TYR A 202 4.71 -4.18 -8.83
N LEU A 203 3.85 -3.81 -7.88
CA LEU A 203 4.25 -3.18 -6.62
C LEU A 203 5.28 -4.04 -5.87
N ALA A 204 4.97 -5.32 -5.68
CA ALA A 204 5.85 -6.26 -4.99
C ALA A 204 7.20 -6.42 -5.73
N ALA A 205 7.17 -6.57 -7.06
CA ALA A 205 8.38 -6.71 -7.87
C ALA A 205 9.26 -5.43 -7.83
N ILE A 206 8.64 -4.24 -7.89
CA ILE A 206 9.36 -2.96 -7.87
C ILE A 206 10.03 -2.72 -6.50
N LEU A 207 9.37 -3.12 -5.41
CA LEU A 207 9.87 -2.99 -4.05
C LEU A 207 10.65 -4.22 -3.56
N ALA A 208 10.83 -5.24 -4.41
CA ALA A 208 11.64 -6.41 -4.10
C ALA A 208 13.13 -6.02 -3.99
N ASP A 209 13.52 -5.56 -2.80
CA ASP A 209 14.89 -5.13 -2.50
C ASP A 209 15.08 -5.26 -0.99
N SER A 210 16.27 -5.73 -0.59
CA SER A 210 16.62 -5.86 0.83
C SER A 210 16.52 -4.53 1.60
N ARG A 211 16.71 -3.40 0.94
CA ARG A 211 16.58 -2.07 1.55
C ARG A 211 15.17 -1.79 2.06
N PHE A 212 14.14 -2.16 1.28
CA PHE A 212 12.74 -2.03 1.69
C PHE A 212 12.35 -3.09 2.72
N LEU A 213 12.85 -4.31 2.58
CA LEU A 213 12.59 -5.41 3.51
C LEU A 213 13.17 -5.13 4.91
N LEU A 214 14.37 -4.55 4.98
CA LEU A 214 15.05 -4.20 6.23
C LEU A 214 14.66 -2.80 6.75
N GLU A 215 13.69 -2.14 6.13
CA GLU A 215 13.26 -0.77 6.48
C GLU A 215 14.41 0.26 6.46
N ILE A 216 15.48 0.02 5.68
CA ILE A 216 16.56 1.00 5.45
C ILE A 216 15.98 2.16 4.62
N ASP A 217 15.24 1.81 3.57
CA ASP A 217 14.48 2.74 2.76
C ASP A 217 12.99 2.51 2.98
N ILE A 218 12.29 3.53 3.50
CA ILE A 218 10.86 3.44 3.79
C ILE A 218 10.06 3.88 2.56
N TYR A 219 9.11 3.05 2.14
CA TYR A 219 8.13 3.45 1.13
C TYR A 219 7.12 4.44 1.73
N ARG A 220 7.29 5.73 1.41
CA ARG A 220 6.51 6.83 2.01
C ARG A 220 5.09 6.97 1.47
N GLY A 221 4.73 6.22 0.44
CA GLY A 221 3.46 6.32 -0.26
C GLY A 221 2.31 5.49 0.31
N VAL A 222 2.54 4.62 1.32
CA VAL A 222 1.56 3.61 1.78
C VAL A 222 0.19 4.20 2.09
N LYS A 223 0.11 5.32 2.81
CA LYS A 223 -1.18 5.94 3.15
C LYS A 223 -1.94 6.46 1.94
N LEU A 224 -1.23 7.03 0.98
CA LEU A 224 -1.82 7.56 -0.25
C LEU A 224 -2.29 6.43 -1.18
N THR A 225 -1.65 5.27 -1.16
CA THR A 225 -2.08 4.12 -1.98
C THR A 225 -3.47 3.61 -1.64
N PHE A 226 -3.95 3.83 -0.41
CA PHE A 226 -5.32 3.47 -0.01
C PHE A 226 -6.36 4.52 -0.41
N ILE A 227 -6.00 5.79 -0.40
CA ILE A 227 -6.93 6.91 -0.63
C ILE A 227 -7.01 7.25 -2.13
N MET A 228 -5.86 7.30 -2.81
CA MET A 228 -5.80 7.76 -4.20
C MET A 228 -6.64 6.95 -5.19
N PRO A 229 -6.73 5.61 -5.12
CA PRO A 229 -7.62 4.86 -6.00
C PRO A 229 -9.08 5.30 -5.87
N LEU A 230 -9.55 5.56 -4.65
CA LEU A 230 -10.91 6.02 -4.39
C LEU A 230 -11.14 7.42 -4.97
N VAL A 231 -10.18 8.33 -4.78
CA VAL A 231 -10.26 9.69 -5.34
C VAL A 231 -10.28 9.65 -6.87
N LEU A 232 -9.35 8.92 -7.47
CA LEU A 232 -9.26 8.82 -8.94
C LEU A 232 -10.49 8.13 -9.54
N MET A 233 -11.01 7.09 -8.86
CA MET A 233 -12.24 6.43 -9.28
C MET A 233 -13.44 7.36 -9.17
N THR A 234 -13.53 8.16 -8.12
CA THR A 234 -14.59 9.16 -7.95
C THR A 234 -14.56 10.20 -9.06
N ILE A 235 -13.38 10.73 -9.41
CA ILE A 235 -13.21 11.69 -10.50
C ILE A 235 -13.68 11.07 -11.82
N LEU A 236 -13.27 9.84 -12.11
CA LEU A 236 -13.67 9.13 -13.32
C LEU A 236 -15.19 8.89 -13.38
N TYR A 237 -15.77 8.47 -12.25
CA TYR A 237 -17.20 8.21 -12.12
C TYR A 237 -18.03 9.47 -12.32
N VAL A 238 -17.64 10.57 -11.66
CA VAL A 238 -18.30 11.88 -11.80
C VAL A 238 -18.28 12.36 -13.25
N LYS A 239 -17.12 12.21 -13.93
CA LYS A 239 -17.01 12.55 -15.35
C LYS A 239 -17.88 11.64 -16.21
N ARG A 240 -17.79 10.32 -16.03
CA ARG A 240 -18.48 9.32 -16.85
C ARG A 240 -19.98 9.50 -16.89
N TYR A 241 -20.57 9.78 -15.73
CA TYR A 241 -22.02 9.91 -15.59
C TYR A 241 -22.49 11.36 -15.58
N ASP A 242 -21.60 12.30 -15.90
CA ASP A 242 -21.87 13.75 -15.92
C ASP A 242 -22.67 14.22 -14.68
N MET A 243 -22.32 13.70 -13.50
CA MET A 243 -23.06 13.95 -12.26
C MET A 243 -23.13 15.43 -11.89
N LEU A 244 -22.20 16.24 -12.40
CA LEU A 244 -22.14 17.68 -12.15
C LEU A 244 -22.73 18.50 -13.30
N GLY A 245 -23.19 17.86 -14.38
CA GLY A 245 -23.70 18.55 -15.59
C GLY A 245 -22.62 19.43 -16.24
N VAL A 246 -21.36 18.96 -16.25
CA VAL A 246 -20.20 19.77 -16.64
C VAL A 246 -19.60 19.32 -17.97
N MET A 247 -20.18 18.32 -18.64
CA MET A 247 -19.67 17.86 -19.93
C MET A 247 -19.69 19.02 -20.94
N GLY A 248 -18.51 19.48 -21.35
CA GLY A 248 -18.32 20.62 -22.23
C GLY A 248 -18.33 22.00 -21.56
N ALA A 249 -18.59 22.10 -20.28
CA ALA A 249 -18.53 23.34 -19.53
C ALA A 249 -17.21 23.47 -18.77
N GLY A 250 -16.56 24.63 -18.80
CA GLY A 250 -15.26 24.83 -18.18
C GLY A 250 -15.28 24.70 -16.65
N VAL A 251 -14.08 24.65 -16.06
CA VAL A 251 -13.84 24.49 -14.60
C VAL A 251 -14.69 25.43 -13.73
N LYS A 252 -15.00 26.64 -14.20
CA LYS A 252 -15.85 27.60 -13.49
C LYS A 252 -17.27 27.07 -13.26
N VAL A 253 -17.84 26.35 -14.24
CA VAL A 253 -19.17 25.74 -14.11
C VAL A 253 -19.14 24.56 -13.16
N ALA A 254 -18.06 23.77 -13.17
CA ALA A 254 -17.85 22.70 -12.20
C ALA A 254 -17.85 23.24 -10.77
N ILE A 255 -17.09 24.30 -10.52
CA ILE A 255 -17.03 24.96 -9.20
C ILE A 255 -18.39 25.50 -8.79
N SER A 256 -19.12 26.14 -9.73
CA SER A 256 -20.48 26.66 -9.46
C SER A 256 -21.45 25.53 -9.08
N ARG A 257 -21.40 24.39 -9.78
CA ARG A 257 -22.26 23.22 -9.46
C ARG A 257 -21.90 22.57 -8.13
N VAL A 258 -20.62 22.48 -7.80
CA VAL A 258 -20.19 22.01 -6.47
C VAL A 258 -20.71 22.95 -5.38
N ASN A 259 -20.60 24.26 -5.60
CA ASN A 259 -21.14 25.26 -4.66
C ASN A 259 -22.67 25.17 -4.53
N GLU A 260 -23.39 24.94 -5.62
CA GLU A 260 -24.85 24.69 -5.59
C GLU A 260 -25.18 23.42 -4.77
N LEU A 261 -24.42 22.33 -4.96
CA LEU A 261 -24.60 21.09 -4.19
C LEU A 261 -24.34 21.30 -2.69
N LEU A 262 -23.30 22.06 -2.35
CA LEU A 262 -22.96 22.39 -0.96
C LEU A 262 -24.00 23.29 -0.29
N ASN A 263 -24.70 24.10 -1.06
CA ASN A 263 -25.77 24.99 -0.56
C ASN A 263 -27.16 24.33 -0.52
N ARG A 264 -27.29 23.07 -0.97
CA ARG A 264 -28.55 22.33 -0.83
C ARG A 264 -28.87 22.01 0.62
N PRO A 265 -30.12 22.02 1.03
CA PRO A 265 -30.51 21.68 2.39
C PRO A 265 -30.09 20.26 2.73
N ILE A 266 -29.44 20.09 3.88
CA ILE A 266 -28.99 18.79 4.37
C ILE A 266 -30.23 18.02 4.86
N THR A 267 -30.53 16.89 4.25
CA THR A 267 -31.60 15.99 4.71
C THR A 267 -31.03 14.95 5.69
N PHE A 268 -31.91 14.35 6.49
CA PHE A 268 -31.54 13.28 7.41
C PHE A 268 -30.76 12.12 6.73
N LYS A 269 -31.09 11.82 5.47
CA LYS A 269 -30.37 10.82 4.67
C LYS A 269 -28.90 11.19 4.45
N HIS A 270 -28.60 12.45 4.22
CA HIS A 270 -27.21 12.93 4.06
C HIS A 270 -26.44 12.83 5.38
N VAL A 271 -27.07 13.17 6.50
CA VAL A 271 -26.45 13.06 7.83
C VAL A 271 -26.18 11.60 8.17
N ALA A 272 -27.13 10.69 7.92
CA ALA A 272 -26.94 9.27 8.13
C ALA A 272 -25.80 8.70 7.27
N LEU A 273 -25.74 9.05 5.99
CA LEU A 273 -24.66 8.63 5.09
C LEU A 273 -23.31 9.15 5.56
N LEU A 274 -23.21 10.44 5.92
CA LEU A 274 -21.97 11.03 6.45
C LEU A 274 -21.57 10.38 7.79
N GLY A 275 -22.53 10.03 8.63
CA GLY A 275 -22.29 9.31 9.87
C GLY A 275 -21.66 7.93 9.61
N VAL A 276 -22.22 7.14 8.69
CA VAL A 276 -21.66 5.85 8.28
C VAL A 276 -20.25 6.00 7.70
N LEU A 277 -20.06 6.94 6.79
CA LEU A 277 -18.73 7.23 6.21
C LEU A 277 -17.74 7.68 7.27
N GLY A 278 -18.18 8.50 8.24
CA GLY A 278 -17.38 8.92 9.38
C GLY A 278 -16.94 7.75 10.25
N ILE A 279 -17.83 6.81 10.54
CA ILE A 279 -17.51 5.58 11.30
C ILE A 279 -16.49 4.72 10.54
N ILE A 280 -16.69 4.52 9.24
CA ILE A 280 -15.75 3.78 8.38
C ILE A 280 -14.37 4.46 8.39
N LEU A 281 -14.32 5.78 8.26
CA LEU A 281 -13.09 6.56 8.28
C LEU A 281 -12.38 6.47 9.64
N LEU A 282 -13.12 6.59 10.74
CA LEU A 282 -12.58 6.43 12.09
C LEU A 282 -12.01 5.03 12.30
N TYR A 283 -12.73 4.00 11.87
CA TYR A 283 -12.25 2.63 11.92
C TYR A 283 -10.97 2.44 11.10
N PHE A 284 -10.92 3.01 9.89
CA PHE A 284 -9.75 2.96 9.02
C PHE A 284 -8.54 3.67 9.65
N VAL A 285 -8.73 4.87 10.21
CA VAL A 285 -7.67 5.64 10.90
C VAL A 285 -7.19 4.89 12.14
N ALA A 286 -8.09 4.34 12.95
CA ALA A 286 -7.74 3.57 14.13
C ALA A 286 -6.92 2.32 13.77
N ARG A 287 -7.31 1.62 12.70
CA ARG A 287 -6.58 0.44 12.20
C ARG A 287 -5.21 0.76 11.59
N SER A 288 -4.99 1.96 11.10
CA SER A 288 -3.72 2.36 10.46
C SER A 288 -2.54 2.49 11.44
N GLY A 289 -2.74 2.21 12.73
CA GLY A 289 -1.69 2.24 13.77
C GLY A 289 -1.20 3.65 14.12
N HIS A 290 -1.81 4.69 13.57
CA HIS A 290 -1.54 6.07 13.95
C HIS A 290 -2.55 6.45 15.04
N SER A 291 -2.11 6.33 16.27
CA SER A 291 -2.84 6.86 17.41
C SER A 291 -2.91 8.39 17.35
N ALA A 292 -3.95 8.88 16.71
CA ALA A 292 -4.37 10.26 16.88
C ALA A 292 -5.03 10.45 18.26
N GLY A 293 -4.43 9.88 19.32
CA GLY A 293 -4.96 9.99 20.68
C GLY A 293 -6.30 9.24 20.92
N VAL A 294 -6.79 8.49 19.97
CA VAL A 294 -8.02 7.69 20.14
C VAL A 294 -7.65 6.35 20.78
N PRO A 295 -8.19 6.03 21.96
CA PRO A 295 -7.93 4.75 22.60
C PRO A 295 -8.45 3.61 21.71
N VAL A 296 -7.57 2.64 21.42
CA VAL A 296 -7.94 1.43 20.67
C VAL A 296 -8.96 0.65 21.49
N ALA A 297 -10.12 0.38 20.93
CA ALA A 297 -11.16 -0.38 21.64
C ALA A 297 -10.67 -1.81 21.92
N ALA A 298 -10.97 -2.34 23.10
CA ALA A 298 -10.56 -3.69 23.51
C ALA A 298 -10.99 -4.79 22.52
N ILE A 299 -12.11 -4.57 21.81
CA ILE A 299 -12.60 -5.44 20.73
C ILE A 299 -11.65 -5.45 19.54
N GLU A 300 -11.05 -4.31 19.19
CA GLU A 300 -10.10 -4.21 18.08
C GLU A 300 -8.79 -4.94 18.39
N VAL A 301 -8.32 -4.85 19.63
CA VAL A 301 -7.13 -5.61 20.07
C VAL A 301 -7.40 -7.11 19.95
N LYS A 302 -8.61 -7.58 20.34
CA LYS A 302 -8.99 -8.99 20.20
C LYS A 302 -9.12 -9.43 18.74
N MET A 303 -9.67 -8.58 17.84
CA MET A 303 -9.78 -8.91 16.42
C MET A 303 -8.44 -8.89 15.66
N ARG A 304 -7.40 -8.28 16.22
CA ARG A 304 -6.03 -8.33 15.67
C ARG A 304 -5.29 -9.61 16.06
N LEU A 305 -5.80 -10.35 17.04
CA LEU A 305 -5.21 -11.61 17.55
C LEU A 305 -5.77 -12.85 16.86
N PHE A 306 -6.76 -12.70 15.99
CA PHE A 306 -7.34 -13.71 15.10
C PHE A 306 -7.17 -13.27 13.63
#